data_c0e44fa9c019b2fce66c52d4bfe227cd
#
_entry.id   c0e44fa9c019b2fce66c52d4bfe227cd
#
_cell.length_a   1.000
_cell.length_b   1.000
_cell.length_c   1.000
_cell.angle_alpha   90.00
_cell.angle_beta   90.00
_cell.angle_gamma   90.00
#
_symmetry.space_group_name_H-M   'P 1'
#
loop_
_entity.id
_entity.type
_entity.pdbx_description
1 polymer ?
#
loop_
_entity_poly.entity_id
_entity_poly.type
_entity_poly.pdbx_seq_one_letter_code
_entity_poly.pdbx_strand_id
1 'polypeptide(L)'
;MAWSLDPHHTSVAFSAKHLGVATVRGRFTNVDAEVELDDPNDPTTGRGTITLDAASIDTGNEQRDGHLRSADFLDVEKYPTITFTVKSVKPAGADVFKVTGDLTITGKTREVTLDYEHSGVVTDPFNNTKVGGTLTGTINRSDWGLKWNVPLGNGGLLVSDRIKLEIDGELAEIKEAVAAGAQAEAQA
;
A
#
# COMPACT_ATOMS: atom_id res chain seq x y z
N MET A 1 4.16 17.04 9.35
CA MET A 1 3.31 17.66 8.30
C MET A 1 2.44 16.56 7.71
N ALA A 2 1.20 16.89 7.32
CA ALA A 2 0.27 15.93 6.72
C ALA A 2 0.47 15.86 5.20
N TRP A 3 0.36 14.66 4.65
CA TRP A 3 0.55 14.37 3.24
C TRP A 3 -0.65 13.62 2.69
N SER A 4 -1.07 13.95 1.48
CA SER A 4 -2.12 13.22 0.77
C SER A 4 -1.53 12.31 -0.29
N LEU A 5 -2.10 11.11 -0.40
CA LEU A 5 -1.76 10.19 -1.48
C LEU A 5 -2.27 10.74 -2.82
N ASP A 6 -1.44 10.66 -3.85
CA ASP A 6 -1.89 10.90 -5.22
C ASP A 6 -2.39 9.57 -5.83
N PRO A 7 -3.73 9.40 -5.97
CA PRO A 7 -4.28 8.12 -6.45
C PRO A 7 -3.98 7.82 -7.91
N HIS A 8 -3.62 8.84 -8.71
CA HIS A 8 -3.28 8.68 -10.12
C HIS A 8 -1.83 8.21 -10.33
N HIS A 9 -0.98 8.47 -9.33
CA HIS A 9 0.44 8.09 -9.34
C HIS A 9 0.77 7.09 -8.24
N THR A 10 -0.24 6.34 -7.77
CA THR A 10 -0.07 5.28 -6.78
C THR A 10 -0.56 3.96 -7.32
N SER A 11 0.24 2.92 -7.15
CA SER A 11 -0.08 1.54 -7.53
C SER A 11 0.21 0.60 -6.37
N VAL A 12 -0.77 -0.17 -5.95
CA VAL A 12 -0.59 -1.23 -4.94
C VAL A 12 -0.76 -2.57 -5.64
N ALA A 13 0.36 -3.16 -6.05
CA ALA A 13 0.42 -4.39 -6.83
C ALA A 13 0.91 -5.58 -5.98
N PHE A 14 0.50 -6.75 -6.39
CA PHE A 14 0.97 -8.02 -5.85
C PHE A 14 1.12 -9.08 -6.94
N SER A 15 1.89 -10.12 -6.65
CA SER A 15 1.98 -11.27 -7.54
C SER A 15 2.11 -12.59 -6.79
N ALA A 16 1.57 -13.65 -7.40
CA ALA A 16 1.62 -15.02 -6.92
C ALA A 16 2.00 -15.98 -8.06
N LYS A 17 2.57 -17.12 -7.71
CA LYS A 17 2.81 -18.20 -8.68
C LYS A 17 1.58 -19.09 -8.81
N HIS A 18 1.21 -19.39 -10.06
CA HIS A 18 0.20 -20.36 -10.42
C HIS A 18 0.87 -21.61 -11.00
N LEU A 19 0.57 -22.77 -10.44
CA LEU A 19 1.19 -24.06 -10.79
C LEU A 19 2.73 -24.07 -10.68
N GLY A 20 3.31 -23.11 -9.97
CA GLY A 20 4.77 -22.94 -9.90
C GLY A 20 5.43 -22.37 -11.17
N VAL A 21 4.71 -22.25 -12.29
CA VAL A 21 5.26 -21.88 -13.61
C VAL A 21 4.85 -20.49 -14.08
N ALA A 22 3.59 -20.10 -13.93
CA ALA A 22 3.10 -18.79 -14.35
C ALA A 22 3.08 -17.79 -13.17
N THR A 23 3.16 -16.50 -13.49
CA THR A 23 2.97 -15.43 -12.51
C THR A 23 1.65 -14.73 -12.78
N VAL A 24 0.75 -14.81 -11.80
CA VAL A 24 -0.46 -13.98 -11.77
C VAL A 24 -0.13 -12.69 -11.05
N ARG A 25 -0.52 -11.57 -11.65
CA ARG A 25 -0.39 -10.23 -11.08
C ARG A 25 -1.77 -9.67 -10.80
N GLY A 26 -1.87 -8.92 -9.74
CA GLY A 26 -3.07 -8.18 -9.37
C GLY A 26 -2.73 -6.88 -8.69
N ARG A 27 -3.74 -6.07 -8.46
CA ARG A 27 -3.62 -4.79 -7.78
C ARG A 27 -4.88 -4.52 -6.96
N PHE A 28 -4.79 -3.56 -6.05
CA PHE A 28 -5.94 -2.93 -5.41
C PHE A 28 -6.13 -1.56 -6.05
N THR A 29 -7.32 -1.29 -6.56
CA THR A 29 -7.61 -0.05 -7.32
C THR A 29 -8.12 1.08 -6.46
N ASN A 30 -8.50 0.80 -5.20
CA ASN A 30 -8.96 1.80 -4.24
C ASN A 30 -8.06 1.75 -3.00
N VAL A 31 -7.25 2.79 -2.86
CA VAL A 31 -6.28 2.96 -1.77
C VAL A 31 -6.44 4.34 -1.17
N ASP A 32 -6.35 4.42 0.14
CA ASP A 32 -6.28 5.66 0.91
C ASP A 32 -5.09 5.60 1.87
N ALA A 33 -4.55 6.77 2.24
CA ALA A 33 -3.45 6.84 3.17
C ALA A 33 -3.51 8.12 4.01
N GLU A 34 -3.37 7.95 5.31
CA GLU A 34 -3.11 9.02 6.27
C GLU A 34 -1.62 8.98 6.59
N VAL A 35 -0.84 9.90 6.02
CA VAL A 35 0.61 9.95 6.18
C VAL A 35 1.04 11.29 6.76
N GLU A 36 1.91 11.20 7.74
CA GLU A 36 2.63 12.33 8.30
C GLU A 36 4.13 12.12 8.09
N LEU A 37 4.79 13.17 7.62
CA LEU A 37 6.22 13.20 7.37
C LEU A 37 6.75 14.56 7.81
N ASP A 38 7.63 14.59 8.81
CA ASP A 38 8.10 15.85 9.39
C ASP A 38 9.17 16.49 8.49
N ASP A 39 10.03 15.67 7.88
CA ASP A 39 11.00 16.08 6.86
C ASP A 39 10.86 15.16 5.62
N PRO A 40 10.46 15.68 4.44
CA PRO A 40 10.32 14.87 3.25
C PRO A 40 11.64 14.29 2.72
N ASN A 41 12.79 14.85 3.11
CA ASN A 41 14.11 14.31 2.77
C ASN A 41 14.60 13.24 3.76
N ASP A 42 13.90 13.06 4.88
CA ASP A 42 14.19 12.04 5.89
C ASP A 42 12.99 11.10 6.11
N PRO A 43 12.90 10.00 5.37
CA PRO A 43 11.84 9.02 5.53
C PRO A 43 11.71 8.42 6.93
N THR A 44 12.75 8.51 7.78
CA THR A 44 12.68 8.00 9.16
C THR A 44 11.70 8.76 10.04
N THR A 45 11.28 9.95 9.63
CA THR A 45 10.26 10.76 10.30
C THR A 45 8.83 10.36 9.92
N GLY A 46 8.70 9.42 8.97
CA GLY A 46 7.43 8.98 8.41
C GLY A 46 6.62 8.10 9.37
N ARG A 47 5.32 8.41 9.47
CA ARG A 47 4.32 7.62 10.19
C ARG A 47 2.99 7.69 9.48
N GLY A 48 2.16 6.69 9.65
CA GLY A 48 0.84 6.69 9.03
C GLY A 48 0.23 5.32 8.87
N THR A 49 -0.95 5.32 8.25
CA THR A 49 -1.69 4.10 7.92
C THR A 49 -2.14 4.17 6.46
N ILE A 50 -1.91 3.09 5.75
CA ILE A 50 -2.42 2.85 4.40
C ILE A 50 -3.61 1.91 4.52
N THR A 51 -4.71 2.24 3.87
CA THR A 51 -5.94 1.44 3.85
C THR A 51 -6.32 1.09 2.43
N LEU A 52 -6.52 -0.19 2.17
CA LEU A 52 -6.99 -0.70 0.89
C LEU A 52 -8.44 -1.17 1.03
N ASP A 53 -9.29 -0.84 0.07
CA ASP A 53 -10.57 -1.51 -0.11
C ASP A 53 -10.31 -2.94 -0.63
N ALA A 54 -10.61 -3.96 0.19
CA ALA A 54 -10.35 -5.34 -0.18
C ALA A 54 -11.16 -5.80 -1.40
N ALA A 55 -12.35 -5.21 -1.61
CA ALA A 55 -13.20 -5.51 -2.76
C ALA A 55 -12.65 -4.94 -4.08
N SER A 56 -11.72 -3.97 -4.00
CA SER A 56 -11.09 -3.34 -5.16
C SER A 56 -10.01 -4.21 -5.83
N ILE A 57 -9.83 -5.45 -5.40
CA ILE A 57 -8.88 -6.39 -6.00
C ILE A 57 -9.21 -6.63 -7.48
N ASP A 58 -8.19 -6.49 -8.33
CA ASP A 58 -8.27 -6.62 -9.78
C ASP A 58 -7.05 -7.41 -10.29
N THR A 59 -7.30 -8.57 -10.87
CA THR A 59 -6.28 -9.41 -11.52
C THR A 59 -6.49 -9.52 -13.03
N GLY A 60 -7.43 -8.74 -13.59
CA GLY A 60 -7.80 -8.79 -15.01
C GLY A 60 -8.63 -10.02 -15.39
N ASN A 61 -9.26 -10.68 -14.41
CA ASN A 61 -10.15 -11.82 -14.63
C ASN A 61 -11.27 -11.83 -13.59
N GLU A 62 -12.48 -11.47 -14.02
CA GLU A 62 -13.64 -11.27 -13.14
C GLU A 62 -14.00 -12.52 -12.31
N GLN A 63 -13.91 -13.72 -12.91
CA GLN A 63 -14.21 -14.95 -12.18
C GLN A 63 -13.20 -15.20 -11.06
N ARG A 64 -11.92 -14.96 -11.31
CA ARG A 64 -10.87 -15.06 -10.28
C ARG A 64 -11.03 -13.98 -9.23
N ASP A 65 -11.34 -12.75 -9.62
CA ASP A 65 -11.53 -11.64 -8.71
C ASP A 65 -12.73 -11.86 -7.80
N GLY A 66 -13.81 -12.41 -8.32
CA GLY A 66 -14.97 -12.85 -7.54
C GLY A 66 -14.60 -13.92 -6.49
N HIS A 67 -13.79 -14.90 -6.87
CA HIS A 67 -13.30 -15.92 -5.94
C HIS A 67 -12.35 -15.33 -4.88
N LEU A 68 -11.47 -14.41 -5.26
CA LEU A 68 -10.57 -13.73 -4.32
C LEU A 68 -11.33 -12.88 -3.28
N ARG A 69 -12.50 -12.33 -3.64
CA ARG A 69 -13.38 -11.57 -2.73
C ARG A 69 -14.17 -12.48 -1.78
N SER A 70 -14.33 -13.76 -2.11
CA SER A 70 -15.14 -14.72 -1.35
C SER A 70 -14.51 -15.12 -0.01
N ALA A 71 -15.28 -15.87 0.80
CA ALA A 71 -14.82 -16.41 2.09
C ALA A 71 -13.65 -17.40 1.98
N ASP A 72 -13.37 -17.95 0.79
CA ASP A 72 -12.19 -18.77 0.54
C ASP A 72 -10.87 -17.98 0.63
N PHE A 73 -10.96 -16.65 0.42
CA PHE A 73 -9.79 -15.74 0.41
C PHE A 73 -10.01 -14.53 1.31
N LEU A 74 -10.35 -13.36 0.73
CA LEU A 74 -10.36 -12.10 1.47
C LEU A 74 -11.62 -11.89 2.32
N ASP A 75 -12.71 -12.60 2.02
CA ASP A 75 -14.00 -12.50 2.75
C ASP A 75 -14.41 -11.03 2.94
N VAL A 76 -14.49 -10.30 1.82
CA VAL A 76 -14.61 -8.83 1.81
C VAL A 76 -15.90 -8.32 2.45
N GLU A 77 -16.95 -9.15 2.53
CA GLU A 77 -18.20 -8.81 3.23
C GLU A 77 -17.96 -8.69 4.73
N LYS A 78 -17.07 -9.51 5.29
CA LYS A 78 -16.71 -9.50 6.70
C LYS A 78 -15.50 -8.62 7.00
N TYR A 79 -14.56 -8.56 6.09
CA TYR A 79 -13.29 -7.83 6.22
C TYR A 79 -13.12 -6.88 5.02
N PRO A 80 -13.81 -5.73 5.01
CA PRO A 80 -13.83 -4.85 3.84
C PRO A 80 -12.50 -4.14 3.57
N THR A 81 -11.58 -4.12 4.55
CA THR A 81 -10.32 -3.37 4.43
C THR A 81 -9.11 -4.21 4.75
N ILE A 82 -7.99 -3.87 4.10
CA ILE A 82 -6.64 -4.29 4.44
C ILE A 82 -5.90 -3.04 4.91
N THR A 83 -5.20 -3.10 6.03
CA THR A 83 -4.49 -1.94 6.57
C THR A 83 -3.03 -2.24 6.84
N PHE A 84 -2.18 -1.24 6.62
CA PHE A 84 -0.76 -1.28 7.01
C PHE A 84 -0.44 -0.02 7.81
N THR A 85 -0.13 -0.19 9.10
CA THR A 85 0.23 0.90 10.01
C THR A 85 1.72 0.89 10.28
N VAL A 86 2.41 1.97 9.90
CA VAL A 86 3.86 2.12 10.06
C VAL A 86 4.22 2.23 11.54
N LYS A 87 5.19 1.43 11.99
CA LYS A 87 5.75 1.44 13.36
C LYS A 87 7.13 2.06 13.40
N SER A 88 7.95 1.81 12.39
CA SER A 88 9.29 2.39 12.31
C SER A 88 9.82 2.38 10.87
N VAL A 89 10.64 3.38 10.56
CA VAL A 89 11.41 3.46 9.33
C VAL A 89 12.88 3.58 9.71
N LYS A 90 13.74 2.72 9.18
CA LYS A 90 15.18 2.68 9.51
C LYS A 90 16.02 2.70 8.24
N PRO A 91 17.13 3.46 8.21
CA PRO A 91 18.04 3.45 7.07
C PRO A 91 18.62 2.03 6.84
N ALA A 92 18.78 1.65 5.57
CA ALA A 92 19.35 0.38 5.15
C ALA A 92 20.36 0.53 4.00
N GLY A 93 20.59 1.74 3.52
CA GLY A 93 21.53 2.06 2.45
C GLY A 93 21.35 3.51 2.02
N ALA A 94 21.99 3.92 0.95
CA ALA A 94 21.72 5.19 0.30
C ALA A 94 20.31 5.10 -0.32
N ASP A 95 19.41 6.01 0.08
CA ASP A 95 18.02 6.11 -0.39
C ASP A 95 17.17 4.83 -0.18
N VAL A 96 17.67 3.85 0.60
CA VAL A 96 16.99 2.60 0.94
C VAL A 96 16.73 2.53 2.44
N PHE A 97 15.50 2.16 2.80
CA PHE A 97 15.01 2.09 4.18
C PHE A 97 14.27 0.78 4.42
N LYS A 98 14.22 0.34 5.67
CA LYS A 98 13.34 -0.72 6.14
C LYS A 98 12.14 -0.11 6.83
N VAL A 99 10.96 -0.33 6.27
CA VAL A 99 9.68 0.09 6.84
C VAL A 99 9.06 -1.09 7.54
N THR A 100 8.99 -1.04 8.86
CA THR A 100 8.33 -2.07 9.68
C THR A 100 6.98 -1.56 10.14
N GLY A 101 5.95 -2.39 9.99
CA GLY A 101 4.59 -2.02 10.38
C GLY A 101 3.70 -3.22 10.61
N ASP A 102 2.52 -2.94 11.10
CA ASP A 102 1.46 -3.93 11.34
C ASP A 102 0.56 -4.04 10.12
N LEU A 103 0.60 -5.19 9.44
CA LEU A 103 -0.27 -5.52 8.31
C LEU A 103 -1.45 -6.35 8.79
N THR A 104 -2.66 -5.85 8.57
CA THR A 104 -3.91 -6.53 8.91
C THR A 104 -4.63 -6.98 7.64
N ILE A 105 -4.86 -8.28 7.51
CA ILE A 105 -5.65 -8.90 6.45
C ILE A 105 -6.61 -9.89 7.12
N THR A 106 -7.86 -9.95 6.67
CA THR A 106 -8.90 -10.84 7.24
C THR A 106 -8.98 -10.80 8.77
N GLY A 107 -8.86 -9.59 9.34
CA GLY A 107 -8.92 -9.37 10.80
C GLY A 107 -7.73 -9.90 11.59
N LYS A 108 -6.68 -10.37 10.92
CA LYS A 108 -5.43 -10.83 11.57
C LYS A 108 -4.32 -9.84 11.30
N THR A 109 -3.63 -9.44 12.36
CA THR A 109 -2.49 -8.52 12.30
C THR A 109 -1.18 -9.27 12.45
N ARG A 110 -0.22 -8.96 11.59
CA ARG A 110 1.17 -9.44 11.65
C ARG A 110 2.12 -8.29 11.39
N GLU A 111 3.22 -8.28 12.10
CA GLU A 111 4.30 -7.36 11.80
C GLU A 111 5.04 -7.83 10.55
N VAL A 112 5.25 -6.89 9.61
CA VAL A 112 6.02 -7.12 8.39
C VAL A 112 7.04 -6.01 8.20
N THR A 113 8.13 -6.32 7.51
CA THR A 113 9.15 -5.34 7.13
C THR A 113 9.26 -5.33 5.61
N LEU A 114 9.11 -4.15 5.02
CA LEU A 114 9.22 -3.91 3.59
C LEU A 114 10.48 -3.07 3.31
N ASP A 115 11.04 -3.25 2.12
CA ASP A 115 12.10 -2.40 1.60
C ASP A 115 11.45 -1.18 0.95
N TYR A 116 11.91 0.01 1.33
CA TYR A 116 11.50 1.28 0.72
C TYR A 116 12.67 1.93 0.02
N GLU A 117 12.52 2.15 -1.26
CA GLU A 117 13.44 2.95 -2.07
C GLU A 117 12.85 4.34 -2.24
N HIS A 118 13.55 5.34 -1.68
CA HIS A 118 13.12 6.73 -1.71
C HIS A 118 13.54 7.38 -3.02
N SER A 119 12.56 7.87 -3.79
CA SER A 119 12.80 8.51 -5.10
C SER A 119 13.15 10.01 -4.99
N GLY A 120 13.08 10.57 -3.78
CA GLY A 120 13.42 11.97 -3.53
C GLY A 120 12.19 12.88 -3.44
N VAL A 121 12.48 14.17 -3.33
CA VAL A 121 11.51 15.26 -3.19
C VAL A 121 11.59 16.17 -4.39
N VAL A 122 10.45 16.59 -4.91
CA VAL A 122 10.36 17.51 -6.06
C VAL A 122 9.27 18.54 -5.81
N THR A 123 9.46 19.73 -6.36
CA THR A 123 8.40 20.74 -6.46
C THR A 123 7.87 20.72 -7.88
N ASP A 124 6.58 20.46 -8.04
CA ASP A 124 5.92 20.42 -9.34
C ASP A 124 5.74 21.83 -9.95
N PRO A 125 5.38 21.96 -11.25
CA PRO A 125 5.15 23.26 -11.88
C PRO A 125 4.04 24.11 -11.24
N PHE A 126 3.19 23.51 -10.41
CA PHE A 126 2.11 24.17 -9.67
C PHE A 126 2.52 24.55 -8.25
N ASN A 127 3.81 24.43 -7.92
CA ASN A 127 4.39 24.73 -6.61
C ASN A 127 3.90 23.81 -5.48
N ASN A 128 3.56 22.55 -5.78
CA ASN A 128 3.31 21.52 -4.77
C ASN A 128 4.58 20.74 -4.50
N THR A 129 4.87 20.53 -3.22
CA THR A 129 5.94 19.61 -2.80
C THR A 129 5.42 18.19 -2.90
N LYS A 130 6.18 17.32 -3.57
CA LYS A 130 5.86 15.91 -3.75
C LYS A 130 7.03 15.05 -3.32
N VAL A 131 6.72 13.90 -2.76
CA VAL A 131 7.69 12.87 -2.38
C VAL A 131 7.18 11.52 -2.87
N GLY A 132 8.08 10.68 -3.34
CA GLY A 132 7.70 9.37 -3.85
C GLY A 132 8.70 8.28 -3.55
N GLY A 133 8.29 7.05 -3.83
CA GLY A 133 9.16 5.89 -3.70
C GLY A 133 8.41 4.58 -3.90
N THR A 134 9.19 3.50 -3.85
CA THR A 134 8.68 2.15 -4.05
C THR A 134 8.89 1.31 -2.80
N LEU A 135 7.82 0.69 -2.30
CA LEU A 135 7.85 -0.33 -1.25
C LEU A 135 7.80 -1.72 -1.89
N THR A 136 8.74 -2.59 -1.52
CA THR A 136 8.75 -3.98 -1.97
C THR A 136 8.87 -4.95 -0.80
N GLY A 137 8.32 -6.14 -0.98
CA GLY A 137 8.44 -7.18 0.03
C GLY A 137 7.80 -8.48 -0.36
N THR A 138 7.78 -9.39 0.60
CA THR A 138 7.18 -10.70 0.42
C THR A 138 6.50 -11.13 1.71
N ILE A 139 5.29 -11.68 1.59
CA ILE A 139 4.54 -12.25 2.70
C ILE A 139 4.11 -13.67 2.35
N ASN A 140 3.77 -14.47 3.37
CA ASN A 140 3.09 -15.74 3.19
C ASN A 140 1.62 -15.55 3.54
N ARG A 141 0.73 -15.73 2.58
CA ARG A 141 -0.70 -15.49 2.77
C ARG A 141 -1.34 -16.36 3.85
N SER A 142 -0.77 -17.55 4.10
CA SER A 142 -1.22 -18.45 5.17
C SER A 142 -1.07 -17.86 6.56
N ASP A 143 -0.15 -16.91 6.80
CA ASP A 143 0.03 -16.22 8.08
C ASP A 143 -1.22 -15.42 8.48
N TRP A 144 -2.01 -14.97 7.50
CA TRP A 144 -3.31 -14.30 7.69
C TRP A 144 -4.51 -15.25 7.55
N GLY A 145 -4.25 -16.58 7.44
CA GLY A 145 -5.31 -17.57 7.33
C GLY A 145 -5.88 -17.79 5.93
N LEU A 146 -5.27 -17.21 4.91
CA LEU A 146 -5.64 -17.40 3.50
C LEU A 146 -5.06 -18.72 3.00
N LYS A 147 -5.73 -19.84 3.32
CA LYS A 147 -5.21 -21.21 3.16
C LYS A 147 -5.80 -21.98 1.98
N TRP A 148 -6.84 -21.41 1.33
CA TRP A 148 -7.47 -22.11 0.20
C TRP A 148 -6.42 -22.49 -0.86
N ASN A 149 -6.48 -23.73 -1.32
CA ASN A 149 -5.61 -24.23 -2.39
C ASN A 149 -6.14 -25.52 -2.98
N VAL A 150 -5.62 -25.92 -4.12
CA VAL A 150 -5.87 -27.21 -4.73
C VAL A 150 -4.54 -27.97 -4.83
N PRO A 151 -4.40 -29.14 -4.18
CA PRO A 151 -3.22 -29.96 -4.32
C PRO A 151 -3.16 -30.56 -5.74
N LEU A 152 -1.95 -30.61 -6.28
CA LEU A 152 -1.66 -31.20 -7.59
C LEU A 152 -1.16 -32.61 -7.45
N GLY A 153 -1.40 -33.46 -8.44
CA GLY A 153 -0.99 -34.87 -8.43
C GLY A 153 0.54 -35.09 -8.34
N ASN A 154 1.34 -34.07 -8.58
CA ASN A 154 2.81 -34.08 -8.46
C ASN A 154 3.33 -33.56 -7.11
N GLY A 155 2.45 -33.35 -6.12
CA GLY A 155 2.80 -32.82 -4.79
C GLY A 155 2.92 -31.29 -4.73
N GLY A 156 2.65 -30.58 -5.82
CA GLY A 156 2.60 -29.11 -5.85
C GLY A 156 1.24 -28.57 -5.43
N LEU A 157 1.12 -27.24 -5.43
CA LEU A 157 -0.09 -26.48 -5.11
C LEU A 157 -0.47 -25.57 -6.29
N LEU A 158 -1.78 -25.33 -6.45
CA LEU A 158 -2.31 -24.48 -7.51
C LEU A 158 -1.82 -23.04 -7.39
N VAL A 159 -1.83 -22.47 -6.17
CA VAL A 159 -1.41 -21.10 -5.88
C VAL A 159 -0.32 -21.11 -4.81
N SER A 160 0.74 -20.32 -5.03
CA SER A 160 1.82 -20.18 -4.06
C SER A 160 1.32 -19.57 -2.75
N ASP A 161 1.93 -19.98 -1.63
CA ASP A 161 1.74 -19.29 -0.35
C ASP A 161 2.42 -17.92 -0.35
N ARG A 162 3.57 -17.85 -0.99
CA ARG A 162 4.38 -16.64 -1.09
C ARG A 162 3.76 -15.63 -2.06
N ILE A 163 3.52 -14.42 -1.57
CA ILE A 163 3.00 -13.27 -2.32
C ILE A 163 4.09 -12.20 -2.33
N LYS A 164 4.44 -11.70 -3.51
CA LYS A 164 5.29 -10.53 -3.67
C LYS A 164 4.43 -9.28 -3.67
N LEU A 165 4.89 -8.25 -2.98
CA LEU A 165 4.28 -6.92 -2.90
C LEU A 165 5.18 -5.91 -3.60
N GLU A 166 4.57 -5.00 -4.36
CA GLU A 166 5.22 -3.88 -5.03
C GLU A 166 4.27 -2.70 -5.01
N ILE A 167 4.63 -1.67 -4.29
CA ILE A 167 3.80 -0.49 -4.08
C ILE A 167 4.60 0.73 -4.50
N ASP A 168 4.17 1.38 -5.58
CA ASP A 168 4.66 2.68 -5.98
C ASP A 168 3.71 3.74 -5.45
N GLY A 169 4.24 4.79 -4.83
CA GLY A 169 3.42 5.83 -4.25
C GLY A 169 4.02 7.21 -4.40
N GLU A 170 3.15 8.17 -4.66
CA GLU A 170 3.44 9.59 -4.64
C GLU A 170 2.56 10.27 -3.59
N LEU A 171 3.18 11.07 -2.73
CA LEU A 171 2.53 11.88 -1.73
C LEU A 171 2.71 13.37 -2.09
N ALA A 172 1.66 14.15 -1.91
CA ALA A 172 1.68 15.61 -2.02
C ALA A 172 1.49 16.24 -0.64
N GLU A 173 2.28 17.26 -0.33
CA GLU A 173 2.16 18.02 0.90
C GLU A 173 0.79 18.72 0.98
N ILE A 174 0.07 18.51 2.08
CA ILE A 174 -1.17 19.24 2.35
C ILE A 174 -0.78 20.62 2.88
N LYS A 175 -0.90 21.63 2.04
CA LYS A 175 -0.76 23.04 2.46
C LYS A 175 -2.00 23.44 3.22
N GLU A 176 -1.86 23.91 4.46
CA GLU A 176 -2.96 24.57 5.15
C GLU A 176 -3.43 25.74 4.26
N ALA A 177 -4.73 25.77 3.96
CA ALA A 177 -5.32 26.92 3.30
C ALA A 177 -5.02 28.14 4.17
N VAL A 178 -4.15 29.03 3.71
CA VAL A 178 -3.98 30.34 4.34
C VAL A 178 -5.36 30.95 4.36
N ALA A 179 -5.92 31.10 5.54
CA ALA A 179 -7.20 31.74 5.74
C ALA A 179 -7.10 33.12 5.08
N ALA A 180 -7.75 33.26 3.92
CA ALA A 180 -8.00 34.57 3.31
C ALA A 180 -9.00 35.30 4.23
N GLY A 181 -8.47 35.72 5.39
CA GLY A 181 -9.14 36.50 6.38
C GLY A 181 -8.82 37.95 6.21
N ALA A 182 -9.86 38.73 5.91
CA ALA A 182 -10.04 40.12 6.26
C ALA A 182 -9.08 41.14 5.64
N GLN A 183 -9.43 41.62 4.47
CA GLN A 183 -9.32 43.08 4.22
C GLN A 183 -10.53 43.54 3.40
N ALA A 184 -11.66 43.63 4.05
CA ALA A 184 -12.78 44.46 3.63
C ALA A 184 -13.18 45.31 4.82
N GLU A 185 -12.36 46.33 5.10
CA GLU A 185 -12.78 47.45 5.92
C GLU A 185 -11.99 48.67 5.55
N ALA A 186 -12.71 49.75 5.45
CA ALA A 186 -12.31 51.15 5.39
C ALA A 186 -12.28 51.78 4.00
N GLN A 187 -13.45 52.04 3.47
CA GLN A 187 -13.72 53.39 2.91
C GLN A 187 -15.20 53.72 3.14
N ALA A 188 -15.43 54.37 4.27
CA ALA A 188 -16.55 55.25 4.47
C ALA A 188 -16.17 56.66 4.00
#